data_5c9dd7d98abf2fcc2d8c323bda7e10ba
#
_entry.id   5c9dd7d98abf2fcc2d8c323bda7e10ba
#
_cell.length_a   1.000
_cell.length_b   1.000
_cell.length_c   1.000
_cell.angle_alpha   90.00
_cell.angle_beta   90.00
_cell.angle_gamma   90.00
#
_symmetry.space_group_name_H-M   'P 1'
#
loop_
_entity.id
_entity.type
_entity.pdbx_description
1 polymer ?
#
loop_
_entity_poly.entity_id
_entity_poly.type
_entity_poly.pdbx_seq_one_letter_code
_entity_poly.pdbx_strand_id
1 'polypeptide(L)'
;MMRYTLLRSVVVLAVAAPVVAQVPAPFPRPGQAGAPRPETPPVAVPQSPPPAAPAPAAPGDPTEATLGAPIHPSAQFLESYDAGRGQRFFIFGSPSDFVQIVAFYRTMLKGRGDQVFAEPPVHMFDLGRFREETMAFPPSVSVKDYTWGGSQGYLNPKRDGTPARFRTIIQIVPAPAGPAK
;
A
#
# COMPACT_ATOMS: atom_id res chain seq x y z
N MET A 1 -11.87 -25.70 71.71
CA MET A 1 -11.45 -24.44 71.07
C MET A 1 -12.10 -24.34 69.72
N MET A 2 -13.15 -23.56 69.64
CA MET A 2 -14.05 -23.48 68.45
C MET A 2 -13.73 -22.20 67.70
N ARG A 3 -13.24 -22.30 66.45
CA ARG A 3 -12.90 -21.17 65.59
C ARG A 3 -14.06 -20.93 64.60
N TYR A 4 -14.78 -19.83 64.80
CA TYR A 4 -15.82 -19.35 63.88
C TYR A 4 -15.15 -18.62 62.72
N THR A 5 -15.43 -19.13 61.49
CA THR A 5 -15.05 -18.50 60.22
C THR A 5 -16.22 -17.61 59.78
N LEU A 6 -16.01 -16.31 59.79
CA LEU A 6 -16.96 -15.30 59.28
C LEU A 6 -16.95 -15.28 57.77
N LEU A 7 -18.07 -15.68 57.14
CA LEU A 7 -18.31 -15.58 55.73
C LEU A 7 -18.75 -14.15 55.39
N ARG A 8 -17.91 -13.39 54.68
CA ARG A 8 -18.28 -12.07 54.17
C ARG A 8 -18.92 -12.22 52.79
N SER A 9 -20.23 -12.00 52.72
CA SER A 9 -21.00 -11.91 51.46
C SER A 9 -20.71 -10.57 50.78
N VAL A 10 -20.12 -10.62 49.59
CA VAL A 10 -19.98 -9.47 48.70
C VAL A 10 -21.19 -9.42 47.79
N VAL A 11 -22.05 -8.41 47.98
CA VAL A 11 -23.18 -8.11 47.08
C VAL A 11 -22.63 -7.31 45.89
N VAL A 12 -22.62 -7.91 44.71
CA VAL A 12 -22.28 -7.22 43.46
C VAL A 12 -23.57 -6.61 42.89
N LEU A 13 -23.63 -5.28 42.94
CA LEU A 13 -24.73 -4.51 42.35
C LEU A 13 -24.47 -4.38 40.85
N ALA A 14 -25.22 -5.12 40.02
CA ALA A 14 -25.16 -5.00 38.58
C ALA A 14 -25.98 -3.78 38.11
N VAL A 15 -25.31 -2.74 37.64
CA VAL A 15 -25.94 -1.58 36.99
C VAL A 15 -26.20 -1.93 35.52
N ALA A 16 -27.48 -2.16 35.18
CA ALA A 16 -27.92 -2.34 33.79
C ALA A 16 -28.01 -0.97 33.12
N ALA A 17 -27.14 -0.70 32.14
CA ALA A 17 -27.25 0.46 31.27
C ALA A 17 -28.28 0.19 30.16
N PRO A 18 -29.18 1.14 29.81
CA PRO A 18 -30.13 0.95 28.72
C PRO A 18 -29.40 1.00 27.38
N VAL A 19 -29.49 -0.07 26.60
CA VAL A 19 -29.09 -0.12 25.20
C VAL A 19 -30.13 0.67 24.40
N VAL A 20 -29.75 1.87 23.95
CA VAL A 20 -30.56 2.64 22.98
C VAL A 20 -30.42 1.97 21.63
N ALA A 21 -31.47 1.26 21.20
CA ALA A 21 -31.56 0.70 19.85
C ALA A 21 -31.59 1.84 18.83
N GLN A 22 -30.54 1.98 18.00
CA GLN A 22 -30.55 2.88 16.85
C GLN A 22 -31.48 2.31 15.79
N VAL A 23 -32.58 3.01 15.54
CA VAL A 23 -33.50 2.72 14.44
C VAL A 23 -32.79 3.07 13.14
N PRO A 24 -32.64 2.14 12.17
CA PRO A 24 -32.07 2.45 10.87
C PRO A 24 -32.94 3.49 10.14
N ALA A 25 -32.32 4.53 9.59
CA ALA A 25 -33.02 5.53 8.79
C ALA A 25 -33.64 4.85 7.55
N PRO A 26 -34.90 5.16 7.19
CA PRO A 26 -35.56 4.57 6.01
C PRO A 26 -34.85 5.05 4.74
N PHE A 27 -34.61 4.11 3.81
CA PHE A 27 -34.09 4.40 2.49
C PHE A 27 -34.96 5.41 1.74
N PRO A 28 -34.38 6.37 0.96
CA PRO A 28 -35.16 7.29 0.16
C PRO A 28 -36.02 6.51 -0.86
N ARG A 29 -37.31 6.77 -0.90
CA ARG A 29 -38.22 6.17 -1.86
C ARG A 29 -37.94 6.72 -3.27
N PRO A 30 -37.85 5.87 -4.31
CA PRO A 30 -37.84 6.32 -5.69
C PRO A 30 -39.19 6.98 -6.01
N GLY A 31 -39.18 8.26 -6.38
CA GLY A 31 -40.42 8.91 -6.90
C GLY A 31 -40.77 10.28 -6.35
N GLN A 32 -39.97 10.91 -5.48
CA GLN A 32 -40.18 12.35 -5.21
C GLN A 32 -39.37 13.17 -6.20
N ALA A 33 -40.06 13.65 -7.25
CA ALA A 33 -39.57 14.69 -8.13
C ALA A 33 -39.34 15.96 -7.29
N GLY A 34 -38.09 16.23 -6.91
CA GLY A 34 -37.70 17.48 -6.30
C GLY A 34 -37.76 18.62 -7.32
N ALA A 35 -38.20 19.79 -6.88
CA ALA A 35 -38.24 21.03 -7.65
C ALA A 35 -36.90 21.31 -8.38
N PRO A 36 -36.91 22.04 -9.54
CA PRO A 36 -35.72 22.31 -10.31
C PRO A 36 -34.67 23.04 -9.45
N ARG A 37 -33.51 22.42 -9.27
CA ARG A 37 -32.35 23.05 -8.65
C ARG A 37 -31.83 24.09 -9.65
N PRO A 38 -31.51 25.32 -9.24
CA PRO A 38 -30.80 26.27 -10.11
C PRO A 38 -29.52 25.66 -10.63
N GLU A 39 -29.32 25.66 -11.93
CA GLU A 39 -28.07 25.17 -12.56
C GLU A 39 -26.93 26.07 -12.10
N THR A 40 -26.09 25.54 -11.24
CA THR A 40 -24.79 26.13 -10.97
C THR A 40 -23.92 25.96 -12.21
N PRO A 41 -23.18 27.00 -12.66
CA PRO A 41 -22.26 26.87 -13.79
C PRO A 41 -21.28 25.74 -13.55
N PRO A 42 -20.83 25.02 -14.59
CA PRO A 42 -19.86 23.93 -14.41
C PRO A 42 -18.61 24.50 -13.73
N VAL A 43 -18.37 24.05 -12.50
CA VAL A 43 -17.09 24.30 -11.82
C VAL A 43 -16.05 23.57 -12.65
N ALA A 44 -15.12 24.32 -13.23
CA ALA A 44 -13.98 23.78 -13.95
C ALA A 44 -13.27 22.80 -13.00
N VAL A 45 -13.30 21.51 -13.35
CA VAL A 45 -12.55 20.48 -12.64
C VAL A 45 -11.08 20.88 -12.73
N PRO A 46 -10.35 21.03 -11.61
CA PRO A 46 -8.92 21.28 -11.67
C PRO A 46 -8.28 20.15 -12.45
N GLN A 47 -7.75 20.47 -13.64
CA GLN A 47 -6.96 19.49 -14.40
C GLN A 47 -5.77 19.12 -13.52
N SER A 48 -5.66 17.83 -13.20
CA SER A 48 -4.46 17.30 -12.55
C SER A 48 -3.24 17.70 -13.37
N PRO A 49 -2.16 18.22 -12.77
CA PRO A 49 -0.96 18.54 -13.52
C PRO A 49 -0.48 17.32 -14.28
N PRO A 50 0.06 17.48 -15.51
CA PRO A 50 0.63 16.37 -16.26
C PRO A 50 1.64 15.62 -15.40
N PRO A 51 1.77 14.29 -15.57
CA PRO A 51 2.77 13.50 -14.83
C PRO A 51 4.14 14.17 -15.00
N ALA A 52 4.79 14.50 -13.88
CA ALA A 52 6.14 15.02 -13.92
C ALA A 52 7.05 14.03 -14.65
N ALA A 53 7.89 14.54 -15.57
CA ALA A 53 8.87 13.72 -16.24
C ALA A 53 9.75 12.99 -15.18
N PRO A 54 10.18 11.73 -15.46
CA PRO A 54 11.03 10.98 -14.54
C PRO A 54 12.22 11.81 -14.14
N ALA A 55 12.45 11.97 -12.84
CA ALA A 55 13.66 12.61 -12.35
C ALA A 55 14.88 11.77 -12.79
N PRO A 56 15.99 12.38 -13.27
CA PRO A 56 17.18 11.65 -13.59
C PRO A 56 17.66 10.84 -12.39
N ALA A 57 17.95 9.54 -12.59
CA ALA A 57 18.50 8.69 -11.54
C ALA A 57 19.82 9.28 -11.04
N ALA A 58 19.99 9.36 -9.70
CA ALA A 58 21.24 9.79 -9.12
C ALA A 58 22.33 8.72 -9.36
N PRO A 59 23.64 9.10 -9.45
CA PRO A 59 24.71 8.13 -9.54
C PRO A 59 24.66 7.14 -8.37
N GLY A 60 24.50 5.85 -8.67
CA GLY A 60 24.33 4.79 -7.66
C GLY A 60 22.90 4.32 -7.42
N ASP A 61 21.90 4.98 -7.98
CA ASP A 61 20.51 4.49 -7.94
C ASP A 61 20.37 3.20 -8.79
N PRO A 62 19.54 2.24 -8.35
CA PRO A 62 19.31 1.02 -9.10
C PRO A 62 18.61 1.32 -10.42
N THR A 63 19.04 0.64 -11.48
CA THR A 63 18.45 0.74 -12.82
C THR A 63 17.50 -0.42 -13.10
N GLU A 64 16.63 -0.29 -14.09
CA GLU A 64 15.76 -1.38 -14.55
C GLU A 64 16.55 -2.65 -14.92
N ALA A 65 17.74 -2.47 -15.50
CA ALA A 65 18.64 -3.59 -15.83
C ALA A 65 19.12 -4.33 -14.57
N THR A 66 19.44 -3.59 -13.50
CA THR A 66 19.85 -4.16 -12.21
C THR A 66 18.69 -4.86 -11.50
N LEU A 67 17.50 -4.30 -11.62
CA LEU A 67 16.29 -4.80 -10.96
C LEU A 67 15.63 -5.96 -11.71
N GLY A 68 15.86 -6.07 -13.02
CA GLY A 68 15.12 -6.99 -13.89
C GLY A 68 13.63 -6.65 -14.04
N ALA A 69 13.23 -5.46 -13.58
CA ALA A 69 11.86 -4.97 -13.58
C ALA A 69 11.81 -3.49 -14.00
N PRO A 70 10.71 -3.05 -14.62
CA PRO A 70 10.50 -1.64 -14.94
C PRO A 70 10.34 -0.81 -13.66
N ILE A 71 10.82 0.42 -13.69
CA ILE A 71 10.63 1.42 -12.62
C ILE A 71 9.50 2.35 -13.04
N HIS A 72 8.49 2.52 -12.18
CA HIS A 72 7.40 3.45 -12.48
C HIS A 72 7.92 4.89 -12.56
N PRO A 73 7.52 5.72 -13.56
CA PRO A 73 8.07 7.07 -13.75
C PRO A 73 7.98 8.00 -12.54
N SER A 74 6.99 7.84 -11.67
CA SER A 74 6.87 8.63 -10.43
C SER A 74 7.59 8.01 -9.24
N ALA A 75 8.24 6.86 -9.40
CA ALA A 75 8.92 6.18 -8.30
C ALA A 75 10.29 6.84 -8.02
N GLN A 76 10.54 7.12 -6.75
CA GLN A 76 11.80 7.62 -6.24
C GLN A 76 12.48 6.52 -5.43
N PHE A 77 13.75 6.25 -5.71
CA PHE A 77 14.52 5.31 -4.90
C PHE A 77 14.71 5.87 -3.48
N LEU A 78 14.40 5.07 -2.47
CA LEU A 78 14.54 5.45 -1.06
C LEU A 78 15.76 4.81 -0.44
N GLU A 79 15.79 3.48 -0.45
CA GLU A 79 16.82 2.70 0.23
C GLU A 79 16.89 1.27 -0.28
N SER A 80 17.94 0.55 0.06
CA SER A 80 18.05 -0.88 -0.20
C SER A 80 18.62 -1.61 1.01
N TYR A 81 18.12 -2.83 1.23
CA TYR A 81 18.51 -3.69 2.33
C TYR A 81 19.04 -5.02 1.81
N ASP A 82 19.95 -5.63 2.56
CA ASP A 82 20.35 -7.02 2.30
C ASP A 82 19.16 -7.95 2.58
N ALA A 83 18.86 -8.81 1.60
CA ALA A 83 17.79 -9.81 1.71
C ALA A 83 18.36 -11.22 1.99
N GLY A 84 19.66 -11.38 2.06
CA GLY A 84 20.35 -12.66 2.19
C GLY A 84 20.62 -13.33 0.84
N ARG A 85 21.57 -14.28 0.85
CA ARG A 85 21.97 -15.04 -0.34
C ARG A 85 22.31 -14.17 -1.57
N GLY A 86 22.90 -12.98 -1.35
CA GLY A 86 23.26 -12.04 -2.41
C GLY A 86 22.10 -11.30 -3.04
N GLN A 87 20.90 -11.45 -2.53
CA GLN A 87 19.73 -10.65 -2.94
C GLN A 87 19.64 -9.37 -2.11
N ARG A 88 18.94 -8.38 -2.65
CA ARG A 88 18.61 -7.12 -1.96
C ARG A 88 17.14 -6.77 -2.16
N PHE A 89 16.55 -6.15 -1.15
CA PHE A 89 15.31 -5.41 -1.29
C PHE A 89 15.62 -4.00 -1.77
N PHE A 90 14.95 -3.54 -2.81
CA PHE A 90 15.00 -2.16 -3.27
C PHE A 90 13.64 -1.52 -3.01
N ILE A 91 13.65 -0.41 -2.28
CA ILE A 91 12.43 0.28 -1.85
C ILE A 91 12.31 1.59 -2.60
N PHE A 92 11.16 1.78 -3.23
CA PHE A 92 10.80 3.02 -3.93
C PHE A 92 9.51 3.59 -3.34
N GLY A 93 9.45 4.91 -3.24
CA GLY A 93 8.25 5.64 -2.88
C GLY A 93 7.63 6.32 -4.10
N SER A 94 6.32 6.32 -4.19
CA SER A 94 5.58 7.01 -5.24
C SER A 94 4.44 7.86 -4.66
N PRO A 95 4.25 9.11 -5.16
CA PRO A 95 3.09 9.92 -4.85
C PRO A 95 1.83 9.45 -5.58
N SER A 96 1.97 8.60 -6.60
CA SER A 96 0.84 8.06 -7.37
C SER A 96 0.01 7.09 -6.54
N ASP A 97 -1.26 6.97 -6.91
CA ASP A 97 -2.20 6.06 -6.26
C ASP A 97 -1.83 4.60 -6.49
N PHE A 98 -2.09 3.78 -5.48
CA PHE A 98 -1.90 2.33 -5.52
C PHE A 98 -2.46 1.68 -6.78
N VAL A 99 -3.71 2.03 -7.17
CA VAL A 99 -4.38 1.46 -8.36
C VAL A 99 -3.61 1.77 -9.65
N GLN A 100 -3.06 3.00 -9.77
CA GLN A 100 -2.27 3.40 -10.94
C GLN A 100 -0.97 2.61 -11.02
N ILE A 101 -0.26 2.43 -9.92
CA ILE A 101 0.98 1.65 -9.86
C ILE A 101 0.70 0.18 -10.18
N VAL A 102 -0.37 -0.40 -9.64
CA VAL A 102 -0.77 -1.78 -9.93
C VAL A 102 -1.10 -1.95 -11.42
N ALA A 103 -1.86 -1.02 -12.02
CA ALA A 103 -2.19 -1.05 -13.44
C ALA A 103 -0.93 -0.97 -14.33
N PHE A 104 0.04 -0.14 -13.96
CA PHE A 104 1.32 -0.05 -14.65
C PHE A 104 2.05 -1.40 -14.64
N TYR A 105 2.22 -2.05 -13.47
CA TYR A 105 2.92 -3.33 -13.39
C TYR A 105 2.17 -4.45 -14.08
N ARG A 106 0.84 -4.50 -14.01
CA ARG A 106 0.03 -5.43 -14.80
C ARG A 106 0.30 -5.32 -16.31
N THR A 107 0.46 -4.11 -16.79
CA THR A 107 0.73 -3.85 -18.21
C THR A 107 2.17 -4.19 -18.58
N MET A 108 3.14 -3.70 -17.79
CA MET A 108 4.55 -3.82 -18.11
C MET A 108 5.11 -5.23 -17.88
N LEU A 109 4.54 -5.98 -16.94
CA LEU A 109 4.95 -7.36 -16.63
C LEU A 109 4.11 -8.40 -17.37
N LYS A 110 3.15 -8.00 -18.21
CA LYS A 110 2.35 -8.93 -19.00
C LYS A 110 3.23 -9.89 -19.81
N GLY A 111 3.11 -11.20 -19.53
CA GLY A 111 3.93 -12.24 -20.17
C GLY A 111 5.36 -12.39 -19.60
N ARG A 112 5.74 -11.61 -18.61
CA ARG A 112 7.03 -11.72 -17.89
C ARG A 112 6.91 -11.99 -16.40
N GLY A 113 5.73 -11.76 -15.83
CA GLY A 113 5.45 -11.97 -14.43
C GLY A 113 3.97 -12.16 -14.17
N ASP A 114 3.64 -13.08 -13.29
CA ASP A 114 2.28 -13.37 -12.90
C ASP A 114 1.91 -12.60 -11.62
N GLN A 115 0.66 -12.13 -11.53
CA GLN A 115 0.17 -11.56 -10.29
C GLN A 115 -0.19 -12.68 -9.33
N VAL A 116 0.66 -12.90 -8.31
CA VAL A 116 0.54 -14.00 -7.35
C VAL A 116 -0.21 -13.63 -6.08
N PHE A 117 -0.35 -12.33 -5.81
CA PHE A 117 -1.15 -11.83 -4.70
C PHE A 117 -1.86 -10.53 -5.10
N ALA A 118 -3.17 -10.42 -4.81
CA ALA A 118 -4.02 -9.35 -5.32
C ALA A 118 -5.06 -8.84 -4.31
N GLU A 119 -4.72 -8.83 -3.02
CA GLU A 119 -5.61 -8.32 -1.98
C GLU A 119 -5.09 -6.98 -1.42
N PRO A 120 -5.90 -5.89 -1.52
CA PRO A 120 -5.52 -4.63 -0.87
C PRO A 120 -5.22 -4.84 0.61
N PRO A 121 -4.22 -4.16 1.16
CA PRO A 121 -3.42 -3.09 0.57
C PRO A 121 -2.15 -3.53 -0.17
N VAL A 122 -2.03 -4.78 -0.58
CA VAL A 122 -0.81 -5.30 -1.22
C VAL A 122 -1.14 -6.05 -2.51
N HIS A 123 -0.39 -5.76 -3.58
CA HIS A 123 -0.32 -6.59 -4.78
C HIS A 123 1.12 -7.03 -5.02
N MET A 124 1.31 -8.28 -5.40
CA MET A 124 2.62 -8.85 -5.70
C MET A 124 2.64 -9.48 -7.09
N PHE A 125 3.71 -9.23 -7.82
CA PHE A 125 3.99 -9.78 -9.14
C PHE A 125 5.28 -10.58 -9.08
N ASP A 126 5.25 -11.83 -9.52
CA ASP A 126 6.43 -12.67 -9.67
C ASP A 126 7.26 -12.20 -10.86
N LEU A 127 8.58 -12.13 -10.70
CA LEU A 127 9.54 -11.80 -11.78
C LEU A 127 10.26 -13.02 -12.32
N GLY A 128 10.10 -14.16 -11.66
CA GLY A 128 10.79 -15.39 -12.06
C GLY A 128 10.64 -16.49 -11.03
N ARG A 129 11.09 -17.68 -11.42
CA ARG A 129 10.96 -18.87 -10.59
C ARG A 129 11.85 -18.81 -9.34
N PHE A 130 11.27 -19.04 -8.19
CA PHE A 130 12.01 -19.19 -6.93
C PHE A 130 12.88 -20.46 -6.94
N ARG A 131 14.12 -20.33 -6.46
CA ARG A 131 15.08 -21.40 -6.29
C ARG A 131 15.63 -21.36 -4.87
N GLU A 132 15.19 -22.25 -4.04
CA GLU A 132 15.51 -22.30 -2.62
C GLU A 132 17.02 -22.38 -2.35
N GLU A 133 17.77 -23.04 -3.22
CA GLU A 133 19.22 -23.25 -3.06
C GLU A 133 20.01 -21.94 -3.18
N THR A 134 19.52 -21.01 -4.01
CA THR A 134 20.26 -19.78 -4.38
C THR A 134 19.57 -18.50 -4.01
N MET A 135 18.31 -18.55 -3.57
CA MET A 135 17.49 -17.38 -3.27
C MET A 135 16.97 -17.43 -1.84
N ALA A 136 16.94 -16.27 -1.18
CA ALA A 136 16.28 -16.10 0.11
C ALA A 136 14.80 -15.76 -0.07
N PHE A 137 14.47 -15.05 -1.15
CA PHE A 137 13.10 -14.61 -1.48
C PHE A 137 12.80 -14.80 -2.96
N PRO A 138 11.53 -15.04 -3.34
CA PRO A 138 11.09 -15.02 -4.73
C PRO A 138 11.41 -13.68 -5.38
N PRO A 139 12.00 -13.66 -6.61
CA PRO A 139 12.13 -12.43 -7.37
C PRO A 139 10.74 -11.84 -7.63
N SER A 140 10.51 -10.60 -7.20
CA SER A 140 9.15 -10.05 -7.20
C SER A 140 9.12 -8.53 -7.18
N VAL A 141 7.98 -7.97 -7.61
CA VAL A 141 7.57 -6.60 -7.35
C VAL A 141 6.36 -6.63 -6.43
N SER A 142 6.48 -6.01 -5.26
CA SER A 142 5.36 -5.83 -4.32
C SER A 142 4.96 -4.37 -4.28
N VAL A 143 3.70 -4.08 -4.54
CA VAL A 143 3.09 -2.75 -4.46
C VAL A 143 2.24 -2.69 -3.20
N LYS A 144 2.47 -1.68 -2.35
CA LYS A 144 1.80 -1.52 -1.05
C LYS A 144 1.13 -0.14 -0.96
N ASP A 145 -0.16 -0.12 -0.61
CA ASP A 145 -0.89 1.12 -0.33
C ASP A 145 -0.65 1.55 1.12
N TYR A 146 0.04 2.67 1.28
CA TYR A 146 0.27 3.27 2.60
C TYR A 146 -0.78 4.31 2.99
N THR A 147 -1.80 4.51 2.17
CA THR A 147 -2.98 5.33 2.52
C THR A 147 -4.19 4.48 2.92
N TRP A 148 -4.06 3.16 2.88
CA TRP A 148 -5.09 2.22 3.28
C TRP A 148 -5.53 2.46 4.73
N GLY A 149 -6.84 2.40 4.98
CA GLY A 149 -7.39 2.64 6.31
C GLY A 149 -7.27 4.08 6.82
N GLY A 150 -7.03 5.06 5.94
CA GLY A 150 -6.95 6.49 6.29
C GLY A 150 -5.56 6.94 6.76
N SER A 151 -4.54 6.14 6.58
CA SER A 151 -3.16 6.54 6.85
C SER A 151 -2.71 7.69 5.92
N GLN A 152 -1.84 8.57 6.42
CA GLN A 152 -1.32 9.71 5.67
C GLN A 152 -0.23 9.34 4.64
N GLY A 153 0.16 8.07 4.56
CA GLY A 153 1.23 7.62 3.69
C GLY A 153 2.56 7.35 4.40
N TYR A 154 3.49 6.75 3.68
CA TYR A 154 4.85 6.43 4.14
C TYR A 154 5.70 7.70 4.23
N LEU A 155 6.32 7.95 5.38
CA LEU A 155 7.18 9.12 5.57
C LEU A 155 8.43 9.00 4.69
N ASN A 156 8.77 10.10 3.97
CA ASN A 156 10.01 10.14 3.21
C ASN A 156 11.22 10.06 4.17
N PRO A 157 12.11 9.09 4.04
CA PRO A 157 13.27 8.96 4.91
C PRO A 157 14.32 10.07 4.68
N LYS A 158 14.28 10.74 3.52
CA LYS A 158 15.18 11.84 3.22
C LYS A 158 14.70 13.10 3.94
N ARG A 159 15.59 13.71 4.74
CA ARG A 159 15.30 14.99 5.40
C ARG A 159 14.96 16.04 4.35
N ASP A 160 13.83 16.71 4.55
CA ASP A 160 13.28 17.73 3.61
C ASP A 160 13.01 17.19 2.19
N GLY A 161 12.87 15.85 2.05
CA GLY A 161 12.55 15.21 0.78
C GLY A 161 11.15 15.55 0.28
N THR A 162 11.01 15.71 -1.02
CA THR A 162 9.72 15.97 -1.69
C THR A 162 9.33 14.76 -2.54
N PRO A 163 8.10 14.21 -2.35
CA PRO A 163 7.11 14.61 -1.36
C PRO A 163 7.50 14.21 0.08
N ALA A 164 6.93 14.87 1.07
CA ALA A 164 7.17 14.51 2.47
C ALA A 164 6.64 13.11 2.83
N ARG A 165 5.64 12.63 2.10
CA ARG A 165 5.04 11.30 2.25
C ARG A 165 4.71 10.70 0.90
N PHE A 166 4.88 9.38 0.81
CA PHE A 166 4.52 8.59 -0.36
C PHE A 166 3.20 7.84 -0.11
N ARG A 167 2.31 7.85 -1.08
CA ARG A 167 1.04 7.11 -1.00
C ARG A 167 1.26 5.62 -1.20
N THR A 168 2.16 5.29 -2.13
CA THR A 168 2.44 3.91 -2.52
C THR A 168 3.92 3.61 -2.36
N ILE A 169 4.22 2.45 -1.80
CA ILE A 169 5.58 1.90 -1.73
C ILE A 169 5.67 0.72 -2.68
N ILE A 170 6.77 0.69 -3.43
CA ILE A 170 7.11 -0.39 -4.35
C ILE A 170 8.38 -1.04 -3.82
N GLN A 171 8.31 -2.33 -3.55
CA GLN A 171 9.45 -3.15 -3.15
C GLN A 171 9.81 -4.09 -4.28
N ILE A 172 11.05 -4.07 -4.72
CA ILE A 172 11.57 -4.94 -5.78
C ILE A 172 12.65 -5.86 -5.21
N VAL A 173 12.50 -7.15 -5.45
CA VAL A 173 13.51 -8.16 -5.16
C VAL A 173 13.93 -8.76 -6.50
N PRO A 174 15.10 -8.39 -7.05
CA PRO A 174 15.60 -8.97 -8.28
C PRO A 174 16.01 -10.45 -8.10
N ALA A 175 16.05 -11.19 -9.18
CA ALA A 175 16.77 -12.46 -9.19
C ALA A 175 18.24 -12.19 -8.86
N PRO A 176 18.92 -13.09 -8.11
CA PRO A 176 20.35 -12.94 -7.89
C PRO A 176 21.08 -12.95 -9.24
N ALA A 177 22.12 -12.12 -9.34
CA ALA A 177 22.98 -12.13 -10.50
C ALA A 177 23.51 -13.56 -10.68
N GLY A 178 23.19 -14.19 -11.82
CA GLY A 178 23.74 -15.51 -12.13
C GLY A 178 25.27 -15.47 -12.09
N PRO A 179 25.95 -16.61 -11.87
CA PRO A 179 27.39 -16.64 -11.97
C PRO A 179 27.80 -16.04 -13.30
N ALA A 180 28.70 -15.07 -13.25
CA ALA A 180 29.28 -14.50 -14.46
C ALA A 180 29.84 -15.65 -15.33
N LYS A 181 29.30 -15.77 -16.55
CA LYS A 181 29.81 -16.76 -17.51
C LYS A 181 31.18 -16.34 -18.01
#